data_49a3e965ae240e53f7a44c0acdc633e2
#
_entry.id   49a3e965ae240e53f7a44c0acdc633e2
#
_cell.length_a   1.000
_cell.length_b   1.000
_cell.length_c   1.000
_cell.angle_alpha   90.00
_cell.angle_beta   90.00
_cell.angle_gamma   90.00
#
_symmetry.space_group_name_H-M   'P 1'
#
loop_
_entity.id
_entity.type
_entity.pdbx_description
1 polymer ?
#
loop_
_entity_poly.entity_id
_entity_poly.type
_entity_poly.pdbx_seq_one_letter_code
_entity_poly.pdbx_strand_id
1 'polypeptide(L)'
;MKKLFGLFALLFIFTLPTLAQQTPAWDVEGAYLFRSFYPTNAPRFGTNGWNASLDHNFRKWIGITGDFTGTYRNLGVNGDSQIYTFMVGPRIYFLGHRHRLIPYGQVLFGGGYDRLTFPLNAGFPKTTTTSGAFAWAGGGGVQWRLKPKWALRLFEFDYEQTRFSNYPNQTTTTQGNYRISVGIVYHIGEK
;
A
#
# COMPACT_ATOMS: atom_id res chain seq x y z
N MET A 1 9.11 40.80 -3.28
CA MET A 1 7.74 40.47 -2.88
C MET A 1 7.39 39.00 -3.00
N LYS A 2 7.80 38.25 -4.04
CA LYS A 2 7.48 36.79 -4.19
C LYS A 2 8.08 35.89 -3.10
N LYS A 3 9.25 36.23 -2.52
CA LYS A 3 9.89 35.46 -1.44
C LYS A 3 9.22 35.63 -0.08
N LEU A 4 8.58 36.79 0.17
CA LEU A 4 7.85 37.05 1.41
C LEU A 4 6.52 36.27 1.46
N PHE A 5 5.87 36.05 0.33
CA PHE A 5 4.63 35.30 0.22
C PHE A 5 4.84 33.80 0.53
N GLY A 6 5.98 33.25 0.11
CA GLY A 6 6.35 31.86 0.43
C GLY A 6 6.62 31.64 1.93
N LEU A 7 7.24 32.63 2.61
CA LEU A 7 7.50 32.58 4.05
C LEU A 7 6.21 32.69 4.86
N PHE A 8 5.26 33.52 4.42
CA PHE A 8 3.94 33.68 5.07
C PHE A 8 3.07 32.44 4.90
N ALA A 9 3.10 31.79 3.73
CA ALA A 9 2.39 30.53 3.49
C ALA A 9 2.96 29.40 4.35
N LEU A 10 4.28 29.35 4.55
CA LEU A 10 4.93 28.36 5.40
C LEU A 10 4.58 28.57 6.90
N LEU A 11 4.47 29.82 7.38
CA LEU A 11 4.07 30.13 8.75
C LEU A 11 2.60 29.79 9.05
N PHE A 12 1.71 29.92 8.05
CA PHE A 12 0.28 29.59 8.23
C PHE A 12 0.02 28.10 8.43
N ILE A 13 0.92 27.22 7.95
CA ILE A 13 0.81 25.77 8.12
C ILE A 13 1.06 25.35 9.59
N PHE A 14 1.78 26.16 10.37
CA PHE A 14 2.15 25.81 11.76
C PHE A 14 1.19 26.35 12.85
N THR A 15 0.22 27.19 12.51
CA THR A 15 -0.65 27.86 13.50
C THR A 15 -2.07 27.29 13.60
N LEU A 16 -2.32 26.09 13.13
CA LEU A 16 -3.63 25.47 13.34
C LEU A 16 -3.80 25.08 14.82
N PRO A 17 -4.90 25.50 15.48
CA PRO A 17 -5.11 25.23 16.90
C PRO A 17 -5.15 23.73 17.16
N THR A 18 -4.29 23.27 18.06
CA THR A 18 -4.33 21.92 18.62
C THR A 18 -5.52 21.81 19.57
N LEU A 19 -6.72 21.62 19.05
CA LEU A 19 -7.80 21.10 19.87
C LEU A 19 -7.41 19.69 20.27
N ALA A 20 -7.26 19.44 21.56
CA ALA A 20 -6.98 18.14 22.16
C ALA A 20 -8.07 17.15 21.77
N GLN A 21 -7.88 16.45 20.65
CA GLN A 21 -8.79 15.45 20.15
C GLN A 21 -8.05 14.12 20.21
N GLN A 22 -8.59 13.19 20.99
CA GLN A 22 -8.11 11.83 21.09
C GLN A 22 -8.02 11.20 19.69
N THR A 23 -6.80 11.14 19.17
CA THR A 23 -6.47 10.48 17.92
C THR A 23 -5.62 9.28 18.29
N PRO A 24 -5.89 8.07 17.80
CA PRO A 24 -5.00 6.96 18.05
C PRO A 24 -3.60 7.31 17.57
N ALA A 25 -2.59 7.00 18.39
CA ALA A 25 -1.20 7.27 18.02
C ALA A 25 -0.73 6.37 16.90
N TRP A 26 -1.19 5.12 16.94
CA TRP A 26 -0.84 4.06 16.00
C TRP A 26 -2.07 3.28 15.57
N ASP A 27 -2.10 2.90 14.30
CA ASP A 27 -3.05 1.95 13.76
C ASP A 27 -2.27 0.76 13.20
N VAL A 28 -2.65 -0.45 13.62
CA VAL A 28 -2.14 -1.71 13.09
C VAL A 28 -3.24 -2.34 12.28
N GLU A 29 -2.96 -2.66 11.04
CA GLU A 29 -3.96 -3.17 10.11
C GLU A 29 -3.54 -4.52 9.55
N GLY A 30 -4.53 -5.42 9.39
CA GLY A 30 -4.38 -6.69 8.68
C GLY A 30 -5.53 -6.88 7.72
N ALA A 31 -5.23 -7.20 6.47
CA ALA A 31 -6.24 -7.27 5.42
C ALA A 31 -6.00 -8.41 4.43
N TYR A 32 -7.08 -8.90 3.85
CA TYR A 32 -7.06 -9.69 2.64
C TYR A 32 -6.88 -8.76 1.44
N LEU A 33 -6.01 -9.14 0.52
CA LEU A 33 -5.64 -8.36 -0.66
C LEU A 33 -5.93 -9.13 -1.93
N PHE A 34 -6.64 -8.49 -2.85
CA PHE A 34 -6.72 -8.89 -4.25
C PHE A 34 -5.92 -7.89 -5.10
N ARG A 35 -5.03 -8.40 -5.96
CA ARG A 35 -4.26 -7.59 -6.90
C ARG A 35 -4.54 -8.05 -8.33
N SER A 36 -4.90 -7.11 -9.20
CA SER A 36 -5.02 -7.34 -10.64
C SER A 36 -3.74 -6.88 -11.33
N PHE A 37 -3.04 -7.81 -11.95
CA PHE A 37 -1.74 -7.62 -12.59
C PHE A 37 -1.91 -7.36 -14.09
N TYR A 38 -1.18 -6.36 -14.61
CA TYR A 38 -1.12 -6.02 -16.04
C TYR A 38 0.31 -6.16 -16.55
N PRO A 39 0.74 -7.35 -16.96
CA PRO A 39 2.03 -7.51 -17.62
C PRO A 39 1.97 -6.93 -19.03
N THR A 40 3.08 -6.34 -19.50
CA THR A 40 3.15 -5.60 -20.77
C THR A 40 2.87 -6.48 -22.00
N ASN A 41 3.13 -7.80 -21.93
CA ASN A 41 3.03 -8.73 -23.07
C ASN A 41 2.27 -10.03 -22.73
N ALA A 42 1.41 -10.01 -21.69
CA ALA A 42 0.63 -11.18 -21.30
C ALA A 42 -0.79 -10.77 -20.87
N PRO A 43 -1.76 -11.69 -20.91
CA PRO A 43 -3.12 -11.39 -20.47
C PRO A 43 -3.13 -11.02 -18.98
N ARG A 44 -4.08 -10.11 -18.62
CA ARG A 44 -4.34 -9.70 -17.26
C ARG A 44 -4.62 -10.92 -16.37
N PHE A 45 -4.10 -10.89 -15.16
CA PHE A 45 -4.37 -11.94 -14.18
C PHE A 45 -4.53 -11.39 -12.75
N GLY A 46 -5.34 -12.09 -11.95
CA GLY A 46 -5.52 -11.79 -10.54
C GLY A 46 -4.59 -12.61 -9.65
N THR A 47 -4.12 -12.00 -8.57
CA THR A 47 -3.40 -12.65 -7.48
C THR A 47 -4.10 -12.34 -6.17
N ASN A 48 -4.08 -13.29 -5.24
CA ASN A 48 -4.64 -13.14 -3.91
C ASN A 48 -3.51 -13.12 -2.88
N GLY A 49 -3.75 -12.46 -1.76
CA GLY A 49 -2.76 -12.39 -0.72
C GLY A 49 -3.22 -11.65 0.51
N TRP A 50 -2.27 -11.09 1.21
CA TRP A 50 -2.48 -10.36 2.45
C TRP A 50 -1.77 -9.00 2.41
N ASN A 51 -2.27 -8.10 3.22
CA ASN A 51 -1.69 -6.80 3.48
C ASN A 51 -1.58 -6.61 5.00
N ALA A 52 -0.44 -6.09 5.45
CA ALA A 52 -0.25 -5.61 6.80
C ALA A 52 0.25 -4.18 6.73
N SER A 53 -0.34 -3.27 7.49
CA SER A 53 0.13 -1.89 7.55
C SER A 53 0.22 -1.39 8.99
N LEU A 54 1.13 -0.45 9.17
CA LEU A 54 1.36 0.26 10.43
C LEU A 54 1.32 1.76 10.14
N ASP A 55 0.37 2.44 10.78
CA ASP A 55 0.22 3.89 10.64
C ASP A 55 0.64 4.59 11.91
N HIS A 56 1.41 5.65 11.76
CA HIS A 56 1.69 6.58 12.85
C HIS A 56 0.96 7.90 12.59
N ASN A 57 0.00 8.24 13.44
CA ASN A 57 -0.83 9.43 13.30
C ASN A 57 -0.18 10.61 14.01
N PHE A 58 0.30 11.60 13.26
CA PHE A 58 0.85 12.85 13.81
C PHE A 58 -0.26 13.78 14.29
N ARG A 59 -1.34 13.84 13.53
CA ARG A 59 -2.54 14.63 13.80
C ARG A 59 -3.78 13.86 13.38
N LYS A 60 -4.97 14.34 13.78
CA LYS A 60 -6.27 13.72 13.44
C LYS A 60 -6.52 13.51 11.95
N TRP A 61 -5.82 14.24 11.10
CA TRP A 61 -6.05 14.25 9.64
C TRP A 61 -4.84 13.78 8.82
N ILE A 62 -3.67 13.56 9.44
CA ILE A 62 -2.47 13.12 8.72
C ILE A 62 -1.63 12.14 9.55
N GLY A 63 -1.17 11.11 8.90
CA GLY A 63 -0.22 10.12 9.40
C GLY A 63 0.78 9.71 8.34
N ILE A 64 1.70 8.85 8.73
CA ILE A 64 2.60 8.11 7.85
C ILE A 64 2.27 6.63 7.96
N THR A 65 2.18 5.98 6.83
CA THR A 65 1.83 4.56 6.70
C THR A 65 3.03 3.79 6.17
N GLY A 66 3.37 2.68 6.84
CA GLY A 66 4.19 1.62 6.29
C GLY A 66 3.30 0.47 5.87
N ASP A 67 3.36 0.08 4.60
CA ASP A 67 2.52 -0.93 3.97
C ASP A 67 3.37 -2.10 3.50
N PHE A 68 3.01 -3.31 3.89
CA PHE A 68 3.67 -4.54 3.47
C PHE A 68 2.64 -5.52 2.91
N THR A 69 2.88 -6.01 1.68
CA THR A 69 1.97 -6.94 1.02
C THR A 69 2.69 -8.19 0.54
N GLY A 70 1.97 -9.31 0.57
CA GLY A 70 2.40 -10.55 -0.06
C GLY A 70 1.26 -11.13 -0.89
N THR A 71 1.49 -11.35 -2.18
CA THR A 71 0.51 -11.97 -3.08
C THR A 71 1.08 -13.19 -3.75
N TYR A 72 0.22 -14.19 -3.95
CA TYR A 72 0.61 -15.51 -4.42
C TYR A 72 -0.26 -15.92 -5.60
N ARG A 73 0.34 -16.62 -6.55
CA ARG A 73 -0.36 -17.24 -7.65
C ARG A 73 0.32 -18.54 -8.05
N ASN A 74 -0.48 -19.58 -8.14
CA ASN A 74 -0.08 -20.83 -8.78
C ASN A 74 -0.37 -20.71 -10.28
N LEU A 75 0.64 -20.88 -11.11
CA LEU A 75 0.57 -20.86 -12.56
C LEU A 75 0.44 -22.29 -13.16
N GLY A 76 0.12 -23.27 -12.33
CA GLY A 76 0.01 -24.66 -12.70
C GLY A 76 1.34 -25.25 -13.19
N VAL A 77 1.34 -25.83 -14.37
CA VAL A 77 2.56 -26.40 -14.99
C VAL A 77 3.64 -25.35 -15.27
N ASN A 78 3.30 -24.05 -15.26
CA ASN A 78 4.23 -22.96 -15.49
C ASN A 78 4.89 -22.42 -14.21
N GLY A 79 4.56 -22.96 -13.03
CA GLY A 79 5.22 -22.63 -11.77
C GLY A 79 4.40 -21.78 -10.82
N ASP A 80 5.10 -21.10 -9.91
CA ASP A 80 4.51 -20.24 -8.88
C ASP A 80 5.11 -18.84 -8.95
N SER A 81 4.25 -17.83 -8.78
CA SER A 81 4.65 -16.41 -8.63
C SER A 81 4.32 -15.93 -7.23
N GLN A 82 5.29 -15.28 -6.60
CA GLN A 82 5.17 -14.66 -5.29
C GLN A 82 5.67 -13.22 -5.40
N ILE A 83 4.81 -12.26 -5.06
CA ILE A 83 5.14 -10.84 -5.15
C ILE A 83 4.99 -10.22 -3.77
N TYR A 84 6.06 -9.62 -3.28
CA TYR A 84 6.10 -8.86 -2.05
C TYR A 84 6.35 -7.40 -2.37
N THR A 85 5.63 -6.49 -1.68
CA THR A 85 5.92 -5.06 -1.78
C THR A 85 6.02 -4.47 -0.37
N PHE A 86 6.98 -3.55 -0.20
CA PHE A 86 7.12 -2.73 0.99
C PHE A 86 7.14 -1.27 0.55
N MET A 87 6.20 -0.48 1.08
CA MET A 87 6.05 0.92 0.73
C MET A 87 5.79 1.75 1.97
N VAL A 88 6.18 3.03 1.93
CA VAL A 88 5.93 3.99 2.99
C VAL A 88 5.48 5.32 2.39
N GLY A 89 4.61 6.03 3.08
CA GLY A 89 4.18 7.34 2.63
C GLY A 89 3.07 7.98 3.46
N PRO A 90 2.64 9.19 3.10
CA PRO A 90 1.60 9.92 3.81
C PRO A 90 0.21 9.30 3.58
N ARG A 91 -0.59 9.29 4.66
CA ARG A 91 -2.03 9.00 4.65
C ARG A 91 -2.77 10.19 5.21
N ILE A 92 -3.83 10.62 4.54
CA ILE A 92 -4.67 11.76 4.91
C ILE A 92 -6.07 11.25 5.21
N TYR A 93 -6.59 11.59 6.40
CA TYR A 93 -7.92 11.25 6.85
C TYR A 93 -8.85 12.47 6.68
N PHE A 94 -9.86 12.36 5.82
CA PHE A 94 -10.69 13.52 5.43
C PHE A 94 -11.65 13.99 6.54
N LEU A 95 -12.17 13.07 7.35
CA LEU A 95 -13.11 13.38 8.43
C LEU A 95 -12.50 13.24 9.83
N GLY A 96 -11.23 12.83 9.92
CA GLY A 96 -10.57 12.50 11.18
C GLY A 96 -11.17 11.27 11.89
N HIS A 97 -10.48 10.81 12.94
CA HIS A 97 -10.78 9.54 13.62
C HIS A 97 -12.01 9.56 14.55
N ARG A 98 -12.73 10.66 14.68
CA ARG A 98 -13.95 10.74 15.53
C ARG A 98 -15.21 10.20 14.88
N HIS A 99 -15.26 10.19 13.56
CA HIS A 99 -16.42 9.73 12.83
C HIS A 99 -16.49 8.20 12.78
N ARG A 100 -17.69 7.65 12.64
CA ARG A 100 -17.86 6.20 12.44
C ARG A 100 -17.28 5.74 11.10
N LEU A 101 -17.44 6.57 10.07
CA LEU A 101 -16.82 6.35 8.76
C LEU A 101 -15.63 7.27 8.63
N ILE A 102 -14.48 6.72 8.31
CA ILE A 102 -13.21 7.43 8.21
C ILE A 102 -12.65 7.22 6.81
N PRO A 103 -13.03 8.07 5.84
CA PRO A 103 -12.44 8.04 4.52
C PRO A 103 -11.02 8.60 4.57
N TYR A 104 -10.12 7.97 3.80
CA TYR A 104 -8.73 8.39 3.71
C TYR A 104 -8.19 8.23 2.29
N GLY A 105 -7.13 8.98 1.99
CA GLY A 105 -6.30 8.85 0.80
C GLY A 105 -4.84 8.67 1.17
N GLN A 106 -4.07 8.01 0.32
CA GLN A 106 -2.66 7.74 0.56
C GLN A 106 -1.85 7.77 -0.72
N VAL A 107 -0.56 8.10 -0.56
CA VAL A 107 0.45 7.93 -1.60
C VAL A 107 1.66 7.27 -0.97
N LEU A 108 2.07 6.13 -1.52
CA LEU A 108 3.11 5.27 -0.98
C LEU A 108 4.23 5.08 -1.99
N PHE A 109 5.47 5.03 -1.50
CA PHE A 109 6.67 4.79 -2.29
C PHE A 109 7.53 3.71 -1.64
N GLY A 110 8.17 2.89 -2.46
CA GLY A 110 9.01 1.82 -1.93
C GLY A 110 9.52 0.87 -2.99
N GLY A 111 9.56 -0.42 -2.66
CA GLY A 111 10.07 -1.47 -3.53
C GLY A 111 9.16 -2.67 -3.60
N GLY A 112 9.26 -3.38 -4.71
CA GLY A 112 8.66 -4.68 -4.94
C GLY A 112 9.73 -5.74 -5.18
N TYR A 113 9.43 -6.95 -4.78
CA TYR A 113 10.25 -8.13 -4.98
C TYR A 113 9.38 -9.24 -5.55
N ASP A 114 9.72 -9.70 -6.74
CA ASP A 114 9.04 -10.82 -7.43
C ASP A 114 9.92 -12.05 -7.40
N ARG A 115 9.32 -13.19 -7.08
CA ARG A 115 9.93 -14.50 -7.09
C ARG A 115 9.11 -15.43 -7.96
N LEU A 116 9.67 -15.78 -9.13
CA LEU A 116 9.13 -16.75 -10.06
C LEU A 116 9.85 -18.10 -9.88
N THR A 117 9.10 -19.15 -9.64
CA THR A 117 9.63 -20.51 -9.52
C THR A 117 9.03 -21.36 -10.63
N PHE A 118 9.87 -21.89 -11.50
CA PHE A 118 9.48 -22.81 -12.56
C PHE A 118 9.62 -24.25 -12.07
N PRO A 119 8.62 -25.12 -12.33
CA PRO A 119 8.69 -26.52 -11.92
C PRO A 119 9.78 -27.27 -12.68
N LEU A 120 10.18 -28.40 -12.12
CA LEU A 120 11.07 -29.35 -12.78
C LEU A 120 10.32 -30.00 -13.95
N ASN A 121 10.71 -29.70 -15.18
CA ASN A 121 10.27 -30.42 -16.37
C ASN A 121 11.34 -31.43 -16.79
N ALA A 122 10.95 -32.51 -17.46
CA ALA A 122 11.86 -33.58 -17.91
C ALA A 122 13.08 -32.96 -18.61
N GLY A 123 14.24 -32.96 -17.93
CA GLY A 123 15.50 -32.45 -18.45
C GLY A 123 15.93 -31.08 -17.99
N PHE A 124 15.12 -30.33 -17.24
CA PHE A 124 15.49 -29.02 -16.71
C PHE A 124 15.34 -28.95 -15.18
N PRO A 125 16.36 -28.44 -14.42
CA PRO A 125 16.25 -28.30 -12.98
C PRO A 125 15.24 -27.21 -12.60
N LYS A 126 14.65 -27.34 -11.41
CA LYS A 126 13.83 -26.28 -10.80
C LYS A 126 14.62 -24.98 -10.74
N THR A 127 14.15 -23.95 -11.41
CA THR A 127 14.81 -22.65 -11.47
C THR A 127 13.98 -21.60 -10.75
N THR A 128 14.62 -20.79 -9.92
CA THR A 128 14.00 -19.64 -9.24
C THR A 128 14.68 -18.37 -9.72
N THR A 129 13.90 -17.47 -10.27
CA THR A 129 14.35 -16.13 -10.66
C THR A 129 13.75 -15.08 -9.73
N THR A 130 14.56 -14.13 -9.32
CA THR A 130 14.15 -13.03 -8.43
C THR A 130 14.44 -11.70 -9.07
N SER A 131 13.52 -10.76 -8.93
CA SER A 131 13.67 -9.40 -9.47
C SER A 131 13.17 -8.37 -8.46
N GLY A 132 13.95 -7.31 -8.28
CA GLY A 132 13.55 -6.15 -7.48
C GLY A 132 13.08 -5.00 -8.37
N ALA A 133 12.11 -4.22 -7.87
CA ALA A 133 11.55 -3.09 -8.59
C ALA A 133 11.31 -1.92 -7.65
N PHE A 134 11.43 -0.70 -8.18
CA PHE A 134 10.80 0.45 -7.53
C PHE A 134 9.29 0.34 -7.70
N ALA A 135 8.57 0.65 -6.62
CA ALA A 135 7.12 0.66 -6.60
C ALA A 135 6.59 1.96 -6.00
N TRP A 136 5.47 2.44 -6.52
CA TRP A 136 4.68 3.47 -5.88
C TRP A 136 3.20 3.10 -6.00
N ALA A 137 2.40 3.55 -5.03
CA ALA A 137 0.96 3.36 -5.05
C ALA A 137 0.25 4.64 -4.63
N GLY A 138 -0.92 4.87 -5.21
CA GLY A 138 -1.80 5.98 -4.83
C GLY A 138 -3.24 5.51 -4.84
N GLY A 139 -3.97 5.88 -3.79
CA GLY A 139 -5.34 5.47 -3.64
C GLY A 139 -5.95 5.89 -2.33
N GLY A 140 -6.86 5.08 -1.82
CA GLY A 140 -7.52 5.35 -0.55
C GLY A 140 -8.62 4.36 -0.25
N GLY A 141 -9.25 4.57 0.90
CA GLY A 141 -10.26 3.65 1.38
C GLY A 141 -11.19 4.28 2.41
N VAL A 142 -12.00 3.43 3.00
CA VAL A 142 -12.91 3.80 4.08
C VAL A 142 -12.79 2.79 5.21
N GLN A 143 -12.55 3.30 6.41
CA GLN A 143 -12.63 2.52 7.64
C GLN A 143 -13.96 2.78 8.34
N TRP A 144 -14.53 1.76 8.95
CA TRP A 144 -15.71 1.85 9.79
C TRP A 144 -15.36 1.51 11.23
N ARG A 145 -15.37 2.52 12.10
CA ARG A 145 -15.11 2.35 13.53
C ARG A 145 -16.26 1.61 14.20
N LEU A 146 -15.96 0.43 14.72
CA LEU A 146 -16.91 -0.41 15.47
C LEU A 146 -16.86 -0.10 16.96
N LYS A 147 -15.63 0.04 17.51
CA LYS A 147 -15.34 0.31 18.92
C LYS A 147 -14.16 1.28 19.00
N PRO A 148 -13.86 1.86 20.17
CA PRO A 148 -12.72 2.78 20.32
C PRO A 148 -11.40 2.21 19.79
N LYS A 149 -11.14 0.91 20.00
CA LYS A 149 -9.90 0.23 19.59
C LYS A 149 -10.02 -0.56 18.29
N TRP A 150 -11.21 -0.69 17.68
CA TRP A 150 -11.42 -1.56 16.52
C TRP A 150 -12.18 -0.88 15.42
N ALA A 151 -11.67 -0.99 14.21
CA ALA A 151 -12.37 -0.60 13.00
C ALA A 151 -12.26 -1.70 11.92
N LEU A 152 -13.18 -1.69 10.98
CA LEU A 152 -13.10 -2.48 9.76
C LEU A 152 -12.62 -1.58 8.63
N ARG A 153 -11.64 -2.01 7.85
CA ARG A 153 -11.37 -1.48 6.53
C ARG A 153 -12.41 -2.09 5.60
N LEU A 154 -13.45 -1.29 5.25
CA LEU A 154 -14.54 -1.76 4.40
C LEU A 154 -14.02 -2.05 3.00
N PHE A 155 -13.21 -1.17 2.49
CA PHE A 155 -12.42 -1.33 1.27
C PHE A 155 -11.27 -0.34 1.25
N GLU A 156 -10.22 -0.71 0.54
CA GLU A 156 -9.15 0.17 0.08
C GLU A 156 -8.91 -0.16 -1.39
N PHE A 157 -8.77 0.86 -2.21
CA PHE A 157 -8.45 0.75 -3.61
C PHE A 157 -7.23 1.60 -3.92
N ASP A 158 -6.18 0.95 -4.44
CA ASP A 158 -4.95 1.62 -4.85
C ASP A 158 -4.62 1.27 -6.30
N TYR A 159 -4.14 2.25 -7.03
CA TYR A 159 -3.36 2.05 -8.23
C TYR A 159 -1.89 1.92 -7.84
N GLU A 160 -1.27 0.80 -8.18
CA GLU A 160 0.14 0.52 -7.92
C GLU A 160 0.90 0.42 -9.23
N GLN A 161 2.03 1.10 -9.32
CA GLN A 161 2.93 0.99 -10.43
C GLN A 161 4.27 0.42 -9.96
N THR A 162 4.70 -0.66 -10.64
CA THR A 162 6.00 -1.30 -10.41
C THR A 162 6.87 -1.19 -11.65
N ARG A 163 8.17 -0.97 -11.45
CA ARG A 163 9.13 -0.84 -12.54
C ARG A 163 10.22 -1.89 -12.38
N PHE A 164 9.98 -3.06 -12.99
CA PHE A 164 10.95 -4.16 -12.99
C PHE A 164 12.00 -3.95 -14.10
N SER A 165 13.30 -4.10 -13.74
CA SER A 165 14.42 -3.80 -14.64
C SER A 165 15.24 -5.01 -15.05
N ASN A 166 14.82 -6.25 -14.74
CA ASN A 166 15.70 -7.42 -14.79
C ASN A 166 15.13 -8.63 -15.56
N TYR A 167 14.77 -8.43 -16.83
CA TYR A 167 14.79 -9.57 -17.75
C TYR A 167 16.00 -9.42 -18.67
N PRO A 168 16.85 -10.44 -18.83
CA PRO A 168 17.91 -10.42 -19.82
C PRO A 168 17.28 -10.15 -21.19
N ASN A 169 17.69 -9.09 -21.87
CA ASN A 169 17.19 -8.61 -23.16
C ASN A 169 15.83 -7.88 -23.18
N GLN A 170 15.27 -7.43 -22.06
CA GLN A 170 14.07 -6.57 -22.09
C GLN A 170 14.34 -5.20 -21.47
N THR A 171 13.95 -4.15 -22.21
CA THR A 171 13.83 -2.80 -21.69
C THR A 171 12.96 -2.76 -20.46
N THR A 172 13.32 -1.95 -19.48
CA THR A 172 12.54 -1.68 -18.27
C THR A 172 11.05 -1.54 -18.57
N THR A 173 10.23 -2.44 -18.08
CA THR A 173 8.78 -2.41 -18.29
C THR A 173 8.08 -1.85 -17.06
N THR A 174 7.30 -0.82 -17.29
CA THR A 174 6.41 -0.26 -16.26
C THR A 174 5.10 -1.04 -16.27
N GLN A 175 4.70 -1.56 -15.11
CA GLN A 175 3.48 -2.33 -14.95
C GLN A 175 2.53 -1.58 -14.02
N GLY A 176 1.28 -1.38 -14.48
CA GLY A 176 0.22 -0.79 -13.67
C GLY A 176 -0.69 -1.87 -13.10
N ASN A 177 -0.90 -1.86 -11.79
CA ASN A 177 -1.69 -2.86 -11.08
C ASN A 177 -2.78 -2.17 -10.27
N TYR A 178 -3.90 -2.83 -10.07
CA TYR A 178 -4.92 -2.39 -9.11
C TYR A 178 -4.93 -3.31 -7.91
N ARG A 179 -4.97 -2.73 -6.72
CA ARG A 179 -5.10 -3.43 -5.45
C ARG A 179 -6.44 -3.10 -4.82
N ILE A 180 -7.11 -4.11 -4.30
CA ILE A 180 -8.32 -3.97 -3.49
C ILE A 180 -8.11 -4.77 -2.22
N SER A 181 -8.34 -4.15 -1.06
CA SER A 181 -8.21 -4.83 0.22
C SER A 181 -9.40 -4.58 1.14
N VAL A 182 -9.67 -5.57 2.00
CA VAL A 182 -10.65 -5.50 3.09
C VAL A 182 -10.01 -6.09 4.34
N GLY A 183 -10.25 -5.51 5.53
CA GLY A 183 -9.51 -5.96 6.70
C GLY A 183 -9.97 -5.37 8.02
N ILE A 184 -9.12 -5.55 9.03
CA ILE A 184 -9.34 -5.11 10.39
C ILE A 184 -8.24 -4.14 10.79
N VAL A 185 -8.63 -3.10 11.52
CA VAL A 185 -7.76 -2.06 12.06
C VAL A 185 -7.83 -2.10 13.58
N TYR A 186 -6.68 -2.10 14.22
CA TYR A 186 -6.55 -2.00 15.68
C TYR A 186 -5.86 -0.68 16.05
N HIS A 187 -6.54 0.15 16.83
CA HIS A 187 -6.07 1.45 17.30
C HIS A 187 -5.30 1.32 18.60
N ILE A 188 -4.08 1.86 18.68
CA ILE A 188 -3.19 1.82 19.84
C ILE A 188 -2.82 3.24 20.27
N GLY A 189 -2.92 3.48 21.58
CA GLY A 189 -2.57 4.78 22.17
C GLY A 189 -3.57 5.88 21.82
N GLU A 190 -3.96 6.66 22.78
CA GLU A 190 -4.77 7.88 22.61
C GLU A 190 -3.85 9.09 22.88
N LYS A 191 -3.83 10.05 21.96
CA LYS A 191 -3.16 11.35 22.14
C LYS A 191 -4.18 12.43 22.37
#